data_fd99d7bb67ef821fde5d8b035efa14ae
#
_entry.id   fd99d7bb67ef821fde5d8b035efa14ae
#
_cell.length_a   1.000
_cell.length_b   1.000
_cell.length_c   1.000
_cell.angle_alpha   90.00
_cell.angle_beta   90.00
_cell.angle_gamma   90.00
#
_symmetry.space_group_name_H-M   'P 1'
#
loop_
_entity.id
_entity.type
_entity.pdbx_description
1 polymer ?
#
loop_
_entity_poly.entity_id
_entity_poly.type
_entity_poly.pdbx_seq_one_letter_code
_entity_poly.pdbx_strand_id
1 'polypeptide(L)'
;MPKWKIHDKWAARIGITKEMSDVVNLLSDFPEKSQEFMEFCEREGEEIILELVSVHDFRRIMKIPKYLQVVFLRRQKGTEYVKAWYLHYVLDYIKMAPALTVEEIIKRTEDWFEHCQELELIRNFVVDNTEEILEDCR
;
A
#
# COMPACT_ATOMS: atom_id res chain seq x y z
N MET A 1 -3.79 12.78 6.20
CA MET A 1 -3.55 11.97 4.98
C MET A 1 -3.32 12.87 3.80
N PRO A 2 -2.33 12.59 2.94
CA PRO A 2 -2.17 13.36 1.71
C PRO A 2 -3.41 13.24 0.83
N LYS A 3 -3.72 14.31 0.11
CA LYS A 3 -4.84 14.28 -0.82
C LYS A 3 -4.53 13.35 -2.01
N TRP A 4 -5.56 12.80 -2.63
CA TRP A 4 -5.40 11.91 -3.79
C TRP A 4 -4.56 12.52 -4.90
N LYS A 5 -4.64 13.83 -5.10
CA LYS A 5 -3.83 14.48 -6.13
C LYS A 5 -2.32 14.37 -5.83
N ILE A 6 -1.93 14.31 -4.55
CA ILE A 6 -0.52 14.10 -4.16
C ILE A 6 -0.13 12.65 -4.43
N HIS A 7 -0.98 11.69 -4.10
CA HIS A 7 -0.76 10.28 -4.45
C HIS A 7 -0.62 10.13 -5.97
N ASP A 8 -1.50 10.75 -6.73
CA ASP A 8 -1.48 10.68 -8.20
C ASP A 8 -0.20 11.27 -8.77
N LYS A 9 0.26 12.39 -8.23
CA LYS A 9 1.52 13.03 -8.64
C LYS A 9 2.70 12.07 -8.52
N TRP A 10 2.84 11.45 -7.36
CA TRP A 10 3.98 10.56 -7.10
C TRP A 10 3.85 9.23 -7.82
N ALA A 11 2.64 8.72 -7.96
CA ALA A 11 2.37 7.51 -8.73
C ALA A 11 2.74 7.71 -10.21
N ALA A 12 2.43 8.87 -10.78
CA ALA A 12 2.76 9.18 -12.17
C ALA A 12 4.27 9.13 -12.43
N ARG A 13 5.08 9.48 -11.45
CA ARG A 13 6.55 9.47 -11.59
C ARG A 13 7.14 8.06 -11.70
N ILE A 14 6.40 7.05 -11.27
CA ILE A 14 6.83 5.65 -11.42
C ILE A 14 6.02 4.90 -12.48
N GLY A 15 5.36 5.65 -13.37
CA GLY A 15 4.65 5.08 -14.50
C GLY A 15 3.25 4.56 -14.21
N ILE A 16 2.68 4.89 -13.07
CA ILE A 16 1.31 4.49 -12.71
C ILE A 16 0.32 5.48 -13.37
N THR A 17 -0.62 4.94 -14.13
CA THR A 17 -1.62 5.79 -14.81
C THR A 17 -2.62 6.34 -13.80
N LYS A 18 -3.33 7.40 -14.22
CA LYS A 18 -4.40 7.98 -13.41
C LYS A 18 -5.48 6.95 -13.07
N GLU A 19 -5.82 6.10 -14.02
CA GLU A 19 -6.83 5.05 -13.82
C GLU A 19 -6.40 4.06 -12.73
N MET A 20 -5.15 3.60 -12.78
CA MET A 20 -4.60 2.71 -11.76
C MET A 20 -4.56 3.40 -10.40
N SER A 21 -4.12 4.65 -10.37
CA SER A 21 -4.05 5.43 -9.14
C SER A 21 -5.42 5.61 -8.51
N ASP A 22 -6.45 5.89 -9.32
CA ASP A 22 -7.82 6.01 -8.82
C ASP A 22 -8.33 4.72 -8.18
N VAL A 23 -8.06 3.58 -8.79
CA VAL A 23 -8.42 2.27 -8.23
C VAL A 23 -7.77 2.06 -6.87
N VAL A 24 -6.47 2.34 -6.77
CA VAL A 24 -5.71 2.16 -5.54
C VAL A 24 -6.15 3.13 -4.45
N ASN A 25 -6.37 4.41 -4.79
CA ASN A 25 -6.83 5.41 -3.84
C ASN A 25 -8.19 5.01 -3.24
N LEU A 26 -9.12 4.57 -4.08
CA LEU A 26 -10.42 4.13 -3.61
C LEU A 26 -10.30 2.91 -2.70
N LEU A 27 -9.53 1.91 -3.12
CA LEU A 27 -9.34 0.70 -2.34
C LEU A 27 -8.70 0.96 -0.99
N SER A 28 -7.69 1.84 -0.94
CA SER A 28 -6.98 2.14 0.30
C SER A 28 -7.82 2.92 1.29
N ASP A 29 -8.54 3.94 0.82
CA ASP A 29 -9.26 4.85 1.69
C ASP A 29 -10.72 4.44 1.93
N PHE A 30 -11.37 3.82 0.95
CA PHE A 30 -12.77 3.42 1.02
C PHE A 30 -12.96 2.02 0.45
N PRO A 31 -12.35 0.99 1.06
CA PRO A 31 -12.42 -0.37 0.50
C PRO A 31 -13.84 -0.91 0.37
N GLU A 32 -14.75 -0.48 1.23
CA GLU A 32 -16.16 -0.88 1.19
C GLU A 32 -16.88 -0.38 -0.08
N LYS A 33 -16.31 0.60 -0.76
CA LYS A 33 -16.86 1.14 -2.02
C LYS A 33 -16.34 0.41 -3.25
N SER A 34 -15.33 -0.46 -3.09
CA SER A 34 -14.83 -1.29 -4.19
C SER A 34 -15.62 -2.58 -4.24
N GLN A 35 -16.56 -2.66 -5.17
CA GLN A 35 -17.39 -3.86 -5.32
C GLN A 35 -16.55 -5.09 -5.63
N GLU A 36 -15.57 -4.95 -6.51
CA GLU A 36 -14.67 -6.07 -6.87
C GLU A 36 -13.95 -6.61 -5.65
N PHE A 37 -13.43 -5.71 -4.80
CA PHE A 37 -12.72 -6.12 -3.59
C PHE A 37 -13.67 -6.80 -2.59
N MET A 38 -14.86 -6.26 -2.41
CA MET A 38 -15.83 -6.84 -1.49
C MET A 38 -16.24 -8.24 -1.94
N GLU A 39 -16.46 -8.43 -3.24
CA GLU A 39 -16.76 -9.74 -3.81
C GLU A 39 -15.59 -10.71 -3.65
N PHE A 40 -14.37 -10.23 -3.84
CA PHE A 40 -13.16 -11.03 -3.63
C PHE A 40 -13.05 -11.49 -2.17
N CYS A 41 -13.28 -10.59 -1.22
CA CYS A 41 -13.25 -10.93 0.22
C CYS A 41 -14.30 -11.98 0.57
N GLU A 42 -15.50 -11.85 0.02
CA GLU A 42 -16.59 -12.79 0.26
C GLU A 42 -16.25 -14.18 -0.29
N ARG A 43 -15.62 -14.23 -1.46
CA ARG A 43 -15.29 -15.48 -2.16
C ARG A 43 -14.04 -16.17 -1.60
N GLU A 44 -12.99 -15.40 -1.29
CA GLU A 44 -11.67 -15.93 -0.95
C GLU A 44 -11.10 -15.46 0.38
N GLY A 45 -11.72 -14.47 1.02
CA GLY A 45 -11.15 -13.82 2.20
C GLY A 45 -10.90 -14.75 3.37
N GLU A 46 -11.83 -15.65 3.67
CA GLU A 46 -11.70 -16.56 4.81
C GLU A 46 -10.50 -17.48 4.66
N GLU A 47 -10.32 -18.05 3.49
CA GLU A 47 -9.19 -18.95 3.20
C GLU A 47 -7.87 -18.21 3.31
N ILE A 48 -7.79 -16.99 2.76
CA ILE A 48 -6.59 -16.17 2.82
C ILE A 48 -6.27 -15.79 4.26
N ILE A 49 -7.27 -15.40 5.05
CA ILE A 49 -7.08 -15.05 6.46
C ILE A 49 -6.52 -16.23 7.23
N LEU A 50 -7.05 -17.42 7.03
CA LEU A 50 -6.57 -18.63 7.69
C LEU A 50 -5.11 -18.92 7.33
N GLU A 51 -4.76 -18.75 6.07
CA GLU A 51 -3.38 -18.91 5.61
C GLU A 51 -2.45 -17.90 6.28
N LEU A 52 -2.83 -16.62 6.30
CA LEU A 52 -2.02 -15.57 6.90
C LEU A 52 -1.83 -15.77 8.41
N VAL A 53 -2.86 -16.18 9.11
CA VAL A 53 -2.79 -16.47 10.55
C VAL A 53 -1.84 -17.61 10.84
N SER A 54 -1.77 -18.62 9.96
CA SER A 54 -0.92 -19.79 10.18
C SER A 54 0.57 -19.53 9.96
N VAL A 55 0.93 -18.51 9.15
CA VAL A 55 2.33 -18.30 8.74
C VAL A 55 2.94 -16.99 9.23
N HIS A 56 2.14 -16.06 9.76
CA HIS A 56 2.63 -14.75 10.19
C HIS A 56 2.57 -14.56 11.70
N ASP A 57 3.44 -13.72 12.23
CA ASP A 57 3.44 -13.39 13.65
C ASP A 57 2.25 -12.48 13.98
N PHE A 58 2.06 -12.25 15.29
CA PHE A 58 0.93 -11.47 15.80
C PHE A 58 0.86 -10.05 15.21
N ARG A 59 2.00 -9.41 14.97
CA ARG A 59 2.01 -8.06 14.41
C ARG A 59 1.41 -8.03 13.02
N ARG A 60 1.75 -9.01 12.18
CA ARG A 60 1.22 -9.12 10.82
C ARG A 60 -0.25 -9.47 10.81
N ILE A 61 -0.69 -10.29 11.77
CA ILE A 61 -2.11 -10.63 11.94
C ILE A 61 -2.94 -9.36 12.12
N MET A 62 -2.44 -8.40 12.88
CA MET A 62 -3.13 -7.12 13.09
C MET A 62 -3.31 -6.31 11.81
N LYS A 63 -2.57 -6.61 10.75
CA LYS A 63 -2.65 -5.93 9.46
C LYS A 63 -3.42 -6.71 8.40
N ILE A 64 -4.10 -7.78 8.78
CA ILE A 64 -4.82 -8.63 7.83
C ILE A 64 -5.73 -7.86 6.86
N PRO A 65 -6.54 -6.88 7.29
CA PRO A 65 -7.38 -6.14 6.34
C PRO A 65 -6.57 -5.47 5.21
N LYS A 66 -5.40 -4.93 5.53
CA LYS A 66 -4.52 -4.34 4.51
C LYS A 66 -3.87 -5.42 3.65
N TYR A 67 -3.50 -6.55 4.24
CA TYR A 67 -2.96 -7.68 3.49
C TYR A 67 -3.92 -8.19 2.44
N LEU A 68 -5.20 -8.27 2.78
CA LEU A 68 -6.23 -8.69 1.82
C LEU A 68 -6.27 -7.78 0.59
N GLN A 69 -6.08 -6.47 0.78
CA GLN A 69 -6.02 -5.54 -0.34
C GLN A 69 -4.83 -5.84 -1.26
N VAL A 70 -3.66 -6.10 -0.69
CA VAL A 70 -2.47 -6.45 -1.48
C VAL A 70 -2.68 -7.75 -2.25
N VAL A 71 -3.21 -8.77 -1.58
CA VAL A 71 -3.48 -10.07 -2.22
C VAL A 71 -4.49 -9.90 -3.36
N PHE A 72 -5.55 -9.14 -3.14
CA PHE A 72 -6.54 -8.84 -4.17
C PHE A 72 -5.90 -8.20 -5.40
N LEU A 73 -5.11 -7.15 -5.19
CA LEU A 73 -4.46 -6.44 -6.29
C LEU A 73 -3.50 -7.35 -7.05
N ARG A 74 -2.72 -8.14 -6.33
CA ARG A 74 -1.74 -9.04 -6.95
C ARG A 74 -2.43 -10.09 -7.81
N ARG A 75 -3.52 -10.68 -7.32
CA ARG A 75 -4.23 -11.74 -8.03
C ARG A 75 -5.10 -11.23 -9.17
N GLN A 76 -5.76 -10.08 -8.98
CA GLN A 76 -6.79 -9.60 -9.89
C GLN A 76 -6.32 -8.49 -10.84
N LYS A 77 -5.30 -7.73 -10.48
CA LYS A 77 -4.90 -6.54 -11.21
C LYS A 77 -3.45 -6.57 -11.69
N GLY A 78 -2.50 -7.05 -10.86
CA GLY A 78 -1.10 -7.17 -11.25
C GLY A 78 -0.14 -6.31 -10.44
N THR A 79 1.15 -6.46 -10.75
CA THR A 79 2.25 -5.88 -9.95
C THR A 79 2.29 -4.35 -9.95
N GLU A 80 1.86 -3.70 -11.04
CA GLU A 80 1.84 -2.23 -11.08
C GLU A 80 0.86 -1.65 -10.07
N TYR A 81 -0.28 -2.30 -9.88
CA TYR A 81 -1.25 -1.90 -8.86
C TYR A 81 -0.70 -2.14 -7.45
N VAL A 82 0.06 -3.20 -7.24
CA VAL A 82 0.70 -3.48 -5.95
C VAL A 82 1.73 -2.39 -5.63
N LYS A 83 2.54 -1.97 -6.60
CA LYS A 83 3.48 -0.86 -6.41
C LYS A 83 2.75 0.42 -6.01
N ALA A 84 1.69 0.74 -6.73
CA ALA A 84 0.90 1.94 -6.43
C ALA A 84 0.31 1.89 -5.02
N TRP A 85 -0.12 0.70 -4.59
CA TRP A 85 -0.67 0.51 -3.25
C TRP A 85 0.37 0.76 -2.16
N TYR A 86 1.57 0.20 -2.32
CA TYR A 86 2.64 0.43 -1.34
C TYR A 86 3.06 1.90 -1.31
N LEU A 87 3.10 2.55 -2.47
CA LEU A 87 3.40 3.98 -2.51
C LEU A 87 2.34 4.78 -1.73
N HIS A 88 1.06 4.50 -1.98
CA HIS A 88 -0.05 5.15 -1.27
C HIS A 88 0.09 4.94 0.24
N TYR A 89 0.34 3.71 0.67
CA TYR A 89 0.50 3.37 2.08
C TYR A 89 1.66 4.14 2.73
N VAL A 90 2.81 4.16 2.07
CA VAL A 90 4.01 4.83 2.60
C VAL A 90 3.79 6.33 2.69
N LEU A 91 3.20 6.96 1.68
CA LEU A 91 2.93 8.40 1.71
C LEU A 91 1.96 8.77 2.84
N ASP A 92 0.92 7.99 3.04
CA ASP A 92 -0.01 8.17 4.16
C ASP A 92 0.72 8.05 5.50
N TYR A 93 1.59 7.05 5.63
CA TYR A 93 2.34 6.82 6.85
C TYR A 93 3.27 8.01 7.15
N ILE A 94 3.94 8.54 6.13
CA ILE A 94 4.79 9.73 6.27
C ILE A 94 3.98 10.90 6.83
N LYS A 95 2.78 11.10 6.32
CA LYS A 95 1.91 12.18 6.80
C LYS A 95 1.48 11.96 8.25
N MET A 96 1.14 10.72 8.60
CA MET A 96 0.59 10.39 9.91
C MET A 96 1.63 10.27 11.02
N ALA A 97 2.89 10.04 10.68
CA ALA A 97 3.96 9.81 11.66
C ALA A 97 5.13 10.79 11.47
N PRO A 98 4.92 12.09 11.72
CA PRO A 98 5.95 13.11 11.47
C PRO A 98 7.20 12.97 12.37
N ALA A 99 7.12 12.20 13.43
CA ALA A 99 8.26 11.95 14.31
C ALA A 99 9.22 10.89 13.79
N LEU A 100 8.79 10.12 12.77
CA LEU A 100 9.61 9.05 12.19
C LEU A 100 10.34 9.53 10.94
N THR A 101 11.53 8.98 10.72
CA THR A 101 12.25 9.20 9.46
C THR A 101 11.62 8.34 8.36
N VAL A 102 11.92 8.69 7.11
CA VAL A 102 11.44 7.90 5.96
C VAL A 102 11.97 6.46 6.05
N GLU A 103 13.24 6.29 6.41
CA GLU A 103 13.84 4.97 6.55
C GLU A 103 13.14 4.13 7.62
N GLU A 104 12.79 4.73 8.75
CA GLU A 104 12.04 4.03 9.81
C GLU A 104 10.66 3.59 9.33
N ILE A 105 9.97 4.47 8.58
CA ILE A 105 8.65 4.17 8.02
C ILE A 105 8.73 2.98 7.04
N ILE A 106 9.73 3.01 6.16
CA ILE A 106 9.94 1.92 5.19
C ILE A 106 10.23 0.60 5.93
N LYS A 107 11.11 0.65 6.92
CA LYS A 107 11.44 -0.54 7.69
C LYS A 107 10.22 -1.14 8.38
N ARG A 108 9.39 -0.30 8.99
CA ARG A 108 8.16 -0.75 9.63
C ARG A 108 7.19 -1.34 8.62
N THR A 109 7.11 -0.77 7.44
CA THR A 109 6.26 -1.30 6.37
C THR A 109 6.74 -2.68 5.94
N GLU A 110 8.05 -2.87 5.76
CA GLU A 110 8.63 -4.16 5.43
C GLU A 110 8.38 -5.20 6.52
N ASP A 111 8.46 -4.79 7.78
CA ASP A 111 8.18 -5.68 8.92
C ASP A 111 6.71 -6.12 8.95
N TRP A 112 5.77 -5.21 8.62
CA TRP A 112 4.34 -5.53 8.62
C TRP A 112 3.91 -6.39 7.43
N PHE A 113 4.45 -6.13 6.22
CA PHE A 113 3.95 -6.71 4.98
C PHE A 113 4.92 -7.70 4.32
N GLU A 114 6.03 -8.01 4.96
CA GLU A 114 7.11 -8.81 4.41
C GLU A 114 7.79 -8.13 3.21
N HIS A 115 8.99 -8.56 2.93
CA HIS A 115 9.75 -8.06 1.79
C HIS A 115 9.16 -8.60 0.49
N CYS A 116 8.98 -7.72 -0.49
CA CYS A 116 8.62 -8.09 -1.85
C CYS A 116 9.27 -7.12 -2.82
N GLN A 117 9.36 -7.50 -4.08
CA GLN A 117 10.02 -6.69 -5.10
C GLN A 117 9.36 -5.32 -5.27
N GLU A 118 8.04 -5.27 -5.24
CA GLU A 118 7.30 -4.01 -5.39
C GLU A 118 7.63 -3.05 -4.25
N LEU A 119 7.69 -3.54 -3.03
CA LEU A 119 8.02 -2.70 -1.88
C LEU A 119 9.47 -2.23 -1.93
N GLU A 120 10.39 -3.08 -2.39
CA GLU A 120 11.79 -2.68 -2.58
C GLU A 120 11.92 -1.53 -3.60
N LEU A 121 11.20 -1.62 -4.71
CA LEU A 121 11.20 -0.56 -5.72
C LEU A 121 10.66 0.75 -5.12
N ILE A 122 9.59 0.67 -4.37
CA ILE A 122 8.99 1.84 -3.70
C ILE A 122 9.96 2.42 -2.67
N ARG A 123 10.64 1.57 -1.90
CA ARG A 123 11.65 2.03 -0.95
C ARG A 123 12.71 2.88 -1.64
N ASN A 124 13.30 2.35 -2.71
CA ASN A 124 14.35 3.04 -3.42
C ASN A 124 13.85 4.38 -3.99
N PHE A 125 12.65 4.37 -4.56
CA PHE A 125 12.04 5.58 -5.12
C PHE A 125 11.79 6.64 -4.04
N VAL A 126 11.22 6.24 -2.91
CA VAL A 126 10.88 7.17 -1.82
C VAL A 126 12.15 7.74 -1.19
N VAL A 127 13.16 6.90 -0.95
CA VAL A 127 14.43 7.34 -0.39
C VAL A 127 15.12 8.35 -1.33
N ASP A 128 15.12 8.09 -2.63
CA ASP A 128 15.72 8.98 -3.61
C ASP A 128 15.02 10.32 -3.74
N ASN A 129 13.77 10.43 -3.32
CA ASN A 129 12.95 11.63 -3.44
C ASN A 129 12.47 12.16 -2.08
N THR A 130 13.17 11.81 -1.00
CA THR A 130 12.75 12.11 0.37
C THR A 130 12.39 13.56 0.61
N GLU A 131 13.25 14.50 0.22
CA GLU A 131 13.02 15.92 0.51
C GLU A 131 11.74 16.44 -0.11
N GLU A 132 11.53 16.15 -1.38
CA GLU A 132 10.35 16.61 -2.12
C GLU A 132 9.07 15.94 -1.61
N ILE A 133 9.16 14.65 -1.28
CA ILE A 133 8.03 13.92 -0.71
C ILE A 133 7.64 14.51 0.66
N LEU A 134 8.62 14.82 1.50
CA LEU A 134 8.35 15.42 2.81
C LEU A 134 7.68 16.80 2.67
N GLU A 135 8.10 17.59 1.68
CA GLU A 135 7.44 18.88 1.41
C GLU A 135 5.95 18.68 1.05
N ASP A 136 5.67 17.71 0.22
CA ASP A 136 4.30 17.45 -0.25
C ASP A 136 3.40 16.84 0.83
N CYS A 137 3.96 15.96 1.68
CA CYS A 137 3.18 15.16 2.62
C CYS A 137 3.13 15.74 4.04
N ARG A 138 4.05 16.60 4.38
CA ARG A 138 4.15 17.24 5.70
C ARG A 138 4.10 18.75 5.57
#